data_ba95a325ff2be05a07cdb66f699faceb
#
_entry.id   ba95a325ff2be05a07cdb66f699faceb
#
_cell.length_a   1.000
_cell.length_b   1.000
_cell.length_c   1.000
_cell.angle_alpha   90.00
_cell.angle_beta   90.00
_cell.angle_gamma   90.00
#
_symmetry.space_group_name_H-M   'P 1'
#
loop_
_entity.id
_entity.type
_entity.pdbx_description
1 polymer ?
#
loop_
_entity_poly.entity_id
_entity_poly.type
_entity_poly.pdbx_seq_one_letter_code
_entity_poly.pdbx_strand_id
1 'polypeptide(L)'
;KPQGLMMNELKWKYLIRSAVRGKNILMTGPAGCGKTMAAKSLVNALDRPDFYFNMGSTQDPRATLIGNVHFDKGKGTYFSESLFVKAIQTPNAVILLDELSRAHPDAWNILMTVLDQGQRYLRLDEQDGQATINVAEGVTFVATANIGNEYTSTRVMDKALMDRFTIVEMDVLDNVQELELLQYMFPNVDVDNLSAIAEIANTTRVESMSETGKIDTAISTRSSVEMAGLMFDGFQLDEAASVCVYPQFSNDGGVDSERTFVKQLVQKYINDGSTDDLFNEDELDDEYDSDY
;
A
#
# COMPACT_ATOMS: atom_id res chain seq x y z
N LYS A 1 -9.95 15.30 -9.35
CA LYS A 1 -8.98 14.49 -8.60
C LYS A 1 -8.65 15.24 -7.30
N PRO A 2 -8.68 14.57 -6.13
CA PRO A 2 -8.26 15.20 -4.87
C PRO A 2 -6.82 15.70 -4.94
N GLN A 3 -6.54 16.81 -4.23
CA GLN A 3 -5.17 17.27 -4.04
C GLN A 3 -4.39 16.21 -3.23
N GLY A 4 -3.12 16.03 -3.55
CA GLY A 4 -2.29 15.02 -2.89
C GLY A 4 -2.45 13.59 -3.40
N LEU A 5 -3.43 13.29 -4.25
CA LEU A 5 -3.51 12.01 -4.93
C LEU A 5 -2.69 12.07 -6.23
N MET A 6 -1.50 11.49 -6.21
CA MET A 6 -0.65 11.35 -7.38
C MET A 6 -1.12 10.16 -8.23
N MET A 7 -1.96 10.46 -9.20
CA MET A 7 -2.51 9.49 -10.15
C MET A 7 -2.77 10.19 -11.47
N ASN A 8 -2.52 9.50 -12.57
CA ASN A 8 -2.87 9.99 -13.90
C ASN A 8 -4.36 10.37 -13.96
N GLU A 9 -4.68 11.51 -14.55
CA GLU A 9 -6.05 12.02 -14.61
C GLU A 9 -6.99 11.09 -15.39
N LEU A 10 -6.50 10.42 -16.43
CA LEU A 10 -7.26 9.44 -17.18
C LEU A 10 -7.64 8.24 -16.30
N LYS A 11 -6.69 7.70 -15.50
CA LYS A 11 -6.96 6.61 -14.56
C LYS A 11 -7.99 7.03 -13.51
N TRP A 12 -7.89 8.27 -12.98
CA TRP A 12 -8.87 8.81 -12.04
C TRP A 12 -10.27 8.92 -12.64
N LYS A 13 -10.38 9.49 -13.85
CA LYS A 13 -11.66 9.57 -14.57
C LYS A 13 -12.27 8.19 -14.81
N TYR A 14 -11.43 7.22 -15.16
CA TYR A 14 -11.85 5.84 -15.39
C TYR A 14 -12.37 5.18 -14.10
N LEU A 15 -11.69 5.40 -12.97
CA LEU A 15 -12.13 4.93 -11.63
C LEU A 15 -13.53 5.48 -11.30
N ILE A 16 -13.70 6.79 -11.35
CA ILE A 16 -14.98 7.45 -11.04
C ILE A 16 -16.10 6.92 -11.96
N ARG A 17 -15.85 6.83 -13.28
CA ARG A 17 -16.84 6.34 -14.22
C ARG A 17 -17.21 4.88 -14.00
N SER A 18 -16.25 4.04 -13.67
CA SER A 18 -16.49 2.64 -13.34
C SER A 18 -17.33 2.49 -12.08
N ALA A 19 -17.02 3.24 -11.04
CA ALA A 19 -17.77 3.25 -9.78
C ALA A 19 -19.23 3.75 -9.98
N VAL A 20 -19.42 4.84 -10.71
CA VAL A 20 -20.76 5.39 -11.01
C VAL A 20 -21.62 4.40 -11.82
N ARG A 21 -20.99 3.57 -12.65
CA ARG A 21 -21.66 2.50 -13.40
C ARG A 21 -21.89 1.22 -12.60
N GLY A 22 -21.59 1.21 -11.31
CA GLY A 22 -21.75 0.04 -10.43
C GLY A 22 -20.81 -1.11 -10.75
N LYS A 23 -19.65 -0.83 -11.38
CA LYS A 23 -18.62 -1.84 -11.61
C LYS A 23 -17.85 -2.14 -10.33
N ASN A 24 -17.51 -3.42 -10.10
CA ASN A 24 -16.53 -3.75 -9.10
C ASN A 24 -15.14 -3.35 -9.59
N ILE A 25 -14.33 -2.75 -8.75
CA ILE A 25 -13.02 -2.19 -9.10
C ILE A 25 -11.95 -2.90 -8.28
N LEU A 26 -10.87 -3.33 -8.93
CA LEU A 26 -9.68 -3.87 -8.27
C LEU A 26 -8.49 -2.97 -8.62
N MET A 27 -7.94 -2.31 -7.60
CA MET A 27 -6.70 -1.56 -7.75
C MET A 27 -5.51 -2.47 -7.45
N THR A 28 -4.65 -2.65 -8.43
CA THR A 28 -3.46 -3.52 -8.35
C THR A 28 -2.19 -2.70 -8.42
N GLY A 29 -1.09 -3.23 -7.93
CA GLY A 29 0.23 -2.58 -8.04
C GLY A 29 1.13 -2.90 -6.85
N PRO A 30 2.37 -2.39 -6.87
CA PRO A 30 3.36 -2.61 -5.82
C PRO A 30 2.92 -2.11 -4.44
N ALA A 31 3.57 -2.61 -3.39
CA ALA A 31 3.36 -2.09 -2.04
C ALA A 31 3.78 -0.61 -1.96
N GLY A 32 2.99 0.20 -1.26
CA GLY A 32 3.31 1.61 -1.07
C GLY A 32 3.00 2.55 -2.25
N CYS A 33 2.48 2.07 -3.39
CA CYS A 33 2.10 2.93 -4.54
C CYS A 33 0.77 3.70 -4.36
N GLY A 34 0.19 3.71 -3.15
CA GLY A 34 -0.99 4.52 -2.86
C GLY A 34 -2.35 3.90 -3.18
N LYS A 35 -2.47 2.59 -3.41
CA LYS A 35 -3.75 1.90 -3.70
C LYS A 35 -4.86 2.20 -2.71
N THR A 36 -4.59 1.98 -1.42
CA THR A 36 -5.56 2.22 -0.34
C THR A 36 -5.94 3.71 -0.26
N MET A 37 -4.99 4.62 -0.51
CA MET A 37 -5.25 6.06 -0.57
C MET A 37 -6.16 6.41 -1.76
N ALA A 38 -5.89 5.87 -2.94
CA ALA A 38 -6.72 6.05 -4.11
C ALA A 38 -8.14 5.48 -3.92
N ALA A 39 -8.25 4.29 -3.31
CA ALA A 39 -9.52 3.67 -2.97
C ALA A 39 -10.34 4.53 -2.00
N LYS A 40 -9.73 5.02 -0.92
CA LYS A 40 -10.38 5.94 0.04
C LYS A 40 -10.78 7.26 -0.63
N SER A 41 -9.93 7.81 -1.49
CA SER A 41 -10.24 9.01 -2.26
C SER A 41 -11.45 8.82 -3.19
N LEU A 42 -11.55 7.63 -3.81
CA LEU A 42 -12.72 7.27 -4.62
C LEU A 42 -13.98 7.17 -3.77
N VAL A 43 -13.92 6.50 -2.62
CA VAL A 43 -15.04 6.40 -1.66
C VAL A 43 -15.53 7.78 -1.27
N ASN A 44 -14.61 8.67 -0.85
CA ASN A 44 -14.95 10.04 -0.46
C ASN A 44 -15.56 10.86 -1.61
N ALA A 45 -15.07 10.67 -2.84
CA ALA A 45 -15.57 11.38 -4.00
C ALA A 45 -16.98 10.94 -4.43
N LEU A 46 -17.42 9.75 -4.05
CA LEU A 46 -18.75 9.24 -4.34
C LEU A 46 -19.81 9.74 -3.36
N ASP A 47 -19.38 10.16 -2.16
CA ASP A 47 -20.26 10.68 -1.08
C ASP A 47 -21.47 9.74 -0.81
N ARG A 48 -21.15 8.46 -0.57
CA ARG A 48 -22.13 7.39 -0.34
C ARG A 48 -21.81 6.69 1.00
N PRO A 49 -22.78 5.95 1.59
CA PRO A 49 -22.48 5.08 2.71
C PRO A 49 -21.30 4.16 2.38
N ASP A 50 -20.30 4.11 3.25
CA ASP A 50 -19.10 3.32 3.02
C ASP A 50 -18.80 2.35 4.15
N PHE A 51 -18.17 1.24 3.78
CA PHE A 51 -17.75 0.19 4.69
C PHE A 51 -16.34 -0.28 4.31
N TYR A 52 -15.49 -0.48 5.32
CA TYR A 52 -14.10 -0.89 5.14
C TYR A 52 -13.88 -2.27 5.77
N PHE A 53 -13.27 -3.18 5.00
CA PHE A 53 -12.87 -4.51 5.44
C PHE A 53 -11.41 -4.76 5.06
N ASN A 54 -10.54 -5.00 6.06
CA ASN A 54 -9.18 -5.48 5.81
C ASN A 54 -9.21 -6.99 5.63
N MET A 55 -9.14 -7.44 4.39
CA MET A 55 -9.21 -8.86 4.03
C MET A 55 -7.92 -9.60 4.36
N GLY A 56 -6.78 -8.89 4.42
CA GLY A 56 -5.49 -9.49 4.76
C GLY A 56 -5.33 -9.87 6.23
N SER A 57 -6.09 -9.25 7.13
CA SER A 57 -6.06 -9.53 8.56
C SER A 57 -7.16 -10.51 9.03
N THR A 58 -8.01 -10.95 8.13
CA THR A 58 -9.16 -11.82 8.45
C THR A 58 -8.69 -13.26 8.68
N GLN A 59 -8.79 -13.75 9.92
CA GLN A 59 -8.46 -15.13 10.29
C GLN A 59 -9.62 -16.10 10.01
N ASP A 60 -10.86 -15.65 10.25
CA ASP A 60 -12.08 -16.40 9.98
C ASP A 60 -12.94 -15.66 8.95
N PRO A 61 -12.87 -16.06 7.67
CA PRO A 61 -13.65 -15.44 6.60
C PRO A 61 -15.16 -15.57 6.78
N ARG A 62 -15.63 -16.69 7.32
CA ARG A 62 -17.05 -16.91 7.52
C ARG A 62 -17.59 -15.98 8.59
N ALA A 63 -16.92 -15.89 9.73
CA ALA A 63 -17.30 -14.96 10.81
C ALA A 63 -17.33 -13.50 10.32
N THR A 64 -16.35 -13.10 9.51
CA THR A 64 -16.23 -11.72 8.99
C THR A 64 -17.25 -11.40 7.92
N LEU A 65 -17.51 -12.32 6.97
CA LEU A 65 -18.36 -12.07 5.81
C LEU A 65 -19.80 -12.55 5.98
N ILE A 66 -20.04 -13.57 6.80
CA ILE A 66 -21.37 -14.15 7.00
C ILE A 66 -21.89 -13.77 8.38
N GLY A 67 -21.20 -14.18 9.44
CA GLY A 67 -21.60 -13.97 10.82
C GLY A 67 -21.28 -15.16 11.71
N ASN A 68 -21.75 -15.10 12.94
CA ASN A 68 -21.46 -16.10 13.96
C ASN A 68 -22.72 -16.61 14.64
N VAL A 69 -22.66 -17.88 15.06
CA VAL A 69 -23.65 -18.47 15.94
C VAL A 69 -23.23 -18.25 17.39
N HIS A 70 -24.10 -17.65 18.17
CA HIS A 70 -23.90 -17.39 19.60
C HIS A 70 -24.87 -18.19 20.44
N PHE A 71 -24.46 -18.49 21.66
CA PHE A 71 -25.33 -19.06 22.68
C PHE A 71 -25.54 -18.08 23.83
N ASP A 72 -26.76 -17.76 24.11
CA ASP A 72 -27.17 -16.95 25.26
C ASP A 72 -28.08 -17.78 26.19
N LYS A 73 -27.88 -17.72 27.50
CA LYS A 73 -28.64 -18.52 28.48
C LYS A 73 -30.14 -18.21 28.49
N GLY A 74 -30.54 -16.99 28.06
CA GLY A 74 -31.95 -16.58 28.04
C GLY A 74 -32.62 -16.74 26.68
N LYS A 75 -31.80 -16.65 25.58
CA LYS A 75 -32.33 -16.68 24.20
C LYS A 75 -32.02 -17.99 23.46
N GLY A 76 -31.22 -18.87 24.05
CA GLY A 76 -30.71 -20.06 23.36
C GLY A 76 -29.65 -19.76 22.32
N THR A 77 -29.56 -20.64 21.33
CA THR A 77 -28.64 -20.44 20.18
C THR A 77 -29.29 -19.50 19.19
N TYR A 78 -28.52 -18.46 18.76
CA TYR A 78 -28.97 -17.51 17.74
C TYR A 78 -27.84 -17.14 16.79
N PHE A 79 -28.17 -16.81 15.55
CA PHE A 79 -27.26 -16.34 14.54
C PHE A 79 -27.16 -14.79 14.57
N SER A 80 -25.94 -14.26 14.51
CA SER A 80 -25.67 -12.83 14.40
C SER A 80 -25.00 -12.53 13.06
N GLU A 81 -25.66 -11.76 12.23
CA GLU A 81 -25.13 -11.32 10.94
C GLU A 81 -23.89 -10.45 11.11
N SER A 82 -22.93 -10.58 10.18
CA SER A 82 -21.74 -9.76 10.14
C SER A 82 -22.03 -8.32 9.69
N LEU A 83 -21.05 -7.43 9.88
CA LEU A 83 -21.11 -6.08 9.31
C LEU A 83 -21.14 -6.13 7.77
N PHE A 84 -20.50 -7.13 7.15
CA PHE A 84 -20.51 -7.29 5.69
C PHE A 84 -21.92 -7.59 5.15
N VAL A 85 -22.69 -8.43 5.83
CA VAL A 85 -24.09 -8.70 5.47
C VAL A 85 -24.90 -7.40 5.49
N LYS A 86 -24.71 -6.56 6.51
CA LYS A 86 -25.37 -5.24 6.59
C LYS A 86 -24.91 -4.31 5.48
N ALA A 87 -23.60 -4.31 5.18
CA ALA A 87 -23.02 -3.48 4.14
C ALA A 87 -23.62 -3.79 2.76
N ILE A 88 -23.71 -5.07 2.38
CA ILE A 88 -24.25 -5.47 1.07
C ILE A 88 -25.76 -5.21 0.93
N GLN A 89 -26.48 -5.08 2.04
CA GLN A 89 -27.91 -4.72 2.06
C GLN A 89 -28.16 -3.21 2.08
N THR A 90 -27.11 -2.39 2.26
CA THR A 90 -27.23 -0.94 2.30
C THR A 90 -27.23 -0.38 0.85
N PRO A 91 -28.36 0.20 0.37
CA PRO A 91 -28.41 0.72 -0.99
C PRO A 91 -27.35 1.79 -1.26
N ASN A 92 -26.77 1.75 -2.46
CA ASN A 92 -25.69 2.66 -2.90
C ASN A 92 -24.40 2.63 -2.05
N ALA A 93 -24.23 1.64 -1.19
CA ALA A 93 -23.00 1.54 -0.40
C ALA A 93 -21.76 1.32 -1.27
N VAL A 94 -20.63 1.87 -0.81
CA VAL A 94 -19.30 1.58 -1.34
C VAL A 94 -18.58 0.69 -0.34
N ILE A 95 -18.21 -0.51 -0.78
CA ILE A 95 -17.57 -1.52 0.08
C ILE A 95 -16.12 -1.66 -0.33
N LEU A 96 -15.21 -1.24 0.55
CA LEU A 96 -13.77 -1.34 0.35
C LEU A 96 -13.24 -2.65 0.94
N LEU A 97 -12.71 -3.52 0.07
CA LEU A 97 -12.06 -4.79 0.40
C LEU A 97 -10.54 -4.61 0.27
N ASP A 98 -9.89 -4.19 1.34
CA ASP A 98 -8.44 -3.90 1.33
C ASP A 98 -7.61 -5.16 1.48
N GLU A 99 -6.46 -5.24 0.82
CA GLU A 99 -5.53 -6.37 0.83
C GLU A 99 -6.16 -7.72 0.38
N LEU A 100 -7.02 -7.69 -0.64
CA LEU A 100 -7.76 -8.87 -1.10
C LEU A 100 -6.85 -10.04 -1.53
N SER A 101 -5.65 -9.78 -2.05
CA SER A 101 -4.66 -10.81 -2.42
C SER A 101 -4.08 -11.57 -1.22
N ARG A 102 -4.22 -11.03 0.01
CA ARG A 102 -3.77 -11.69 1.24
C ARG A 102 -4.90 -12.45 1.95
N ALA A 103 -6.12 -12.31 1.46
CA ALA A 103 -7.29 -12.98 2.03
C ALA A 103 -7.17 -14.51 1.99
N HIS A 104 -7.82 -15.17 2.93
CA HIS A 104 -7.97 -16.62 2.90
C HIS A 104 -8.81 -17.04 1.68
N PRO A 105 -8.51 -18.16 1.00
CA PRO A 105 -9.29 -18.62 -0.17
C PRO A 105 -10.78 -18.79 0.08
N ASP A 106 -11.19 -19.14 1.30
CA ASP A 106 -12.61 -19.23 1.66
C ASP A 106 -13.33 -17.88 1.57
N ALA A 107 -12.62 -16.75 1.83
CA ALA A 107 -13.17 -15.42 1.59
C ALA A 107 -13.44 -15.19 0.10
N TRP A 108 -12.53 -15.63 -0.77
CA TRP A 108 -12.72 -15.52 -2.23
C TRP A 108 -13.95 -16.34 -2.69
N ASN A 109 -14.10 -17.56 -2.17
CA ASN A 109 -15.25 -18.41 -2.50
C ASN A 109 -16.58 -17.75 -2.08
N ILE A 110 -16.64 -17.15 -0.89
CA ILE A 110 -17.82 -16.42 -0.41
C ILE A 110 -18.10 -15.21 -1.32
N LEU A 111 -17.09 -14.48 -1.73
CA LEU A 111 -17.21 -13.28 -2.55
C LEU A 111 -17.59 -13.57 -4.02
N MET A 112 -17.40 -14.80 -4.52
CA MET A 112 -17.65 -15.14 -5.93
C MET A 112 -19.08 -14.79 -6.36
N THR A 113 -20.10 -15.16 -5.60
CA THR A 113 -21.50 -14.88 -5.92
C THR A 113 -21.90 -13.44 -5.63
N VAL A 114 -21.30 -12.83 -4.62
CA VAL A 114 -21.53 -11.44 -4.24
C VAL A 114 -21.04 -10.47 -5.32
N LEU A 115 -19.87 -10.75 -5.91
CA LEU A 115 -19.22 -9.93 -6.92
C LEU A 115 -19.72 -10.22 -8.35
N ASP A 116 -20.37 -11.34 -8.58
CA ASP A 116 -20.89 -11.70 -9.89
C ASP A 116 -22.05 -10.79 -10.30
N GLN A 117 -21.91 -10.06 -11.41
CA GLN A 117 -22.91 -9.08 -11.82
C GLN A 117 -24.27 -9.69 -12.16
N GLY A 118 -24.32 -10.97 -12.54
CA GLY A 118 -25.54 -11.68 -12.85
C GLY A 118 -26.23 -12.33 -11.64
N GLN A 119 -25.52 -12.48 -10.52
CA GLN A 119 -26.02 -13.19 -9.33
C GLN A 119 -26.23 -12.26 -8.13
N ARG A 120 -25.18 -11.58 -7.67
CA ARG A 120 -25.24 -10.54 -6.64
C ARG A 120 -25.97 -11.00 -5.36
N TYR A 121 -25.60 -12.17 -4.80
CA TYR A 121 -26.17 -12.68 -3.57
C TYR A 121 -25.14 -13.32 -2.64
N LEU A 122 -25.51 -13.40 -1.35
CA LEU A 122 -24.80 -14.14 -0.30
C LEU A 122 -25.77 -15.14 0.33
N ARG A 123 -25.33 -16.39 0.57
CA ARG A 123 -26.08 -17.38 1.32
C ARG A 123 -25.65 -17.42 2.78
N LEU A 124 -26.62 -17.40 3.67
CA LEU A 124 -26.45 -17.56 5.11
C LEU A 124 -26.86 -19.00 5.50
N ASP A 125 -25.98 -19.97 5.22
CA ASP A 125 -26.26 -21.39 5.47
C ASP A 125 -26.35 -21.72 6.98
N GLU A 126 -25.80 -20.86 7.85
CA GLU A 126 -25.83 -20.96 9.30
C GLU A 126 -27.14 -20.41 9.93
N GLN A 127 -27.92 -19.67 9.17
CA GLN A 127 -29.20 -19.14 9.63
C GLN A 127 -30.33 -20.14 9.43
N ASP A 128 -31.22 -20.26 10.41
CA ASP A 128 -32.39 -21.05 10.26
C ASP A 128 -33.23 -20.60 9.06
N GLY A 129 -33.52 -21.54 8.14
CA GLY A 129 -34.18 -21.24 6.86
C GLY A 129 -33.25 -20.92 5.70
N GLN A 130 -31.94 -20.98 5.86
CA GLN A 130 -30.93 -20.78 4.80
C GLN A 130 -31.20 -19.53 3.97
N ALA A 131 -31.22 -18.37 4.62
CA ALA A 131 -31.57 -17.11 3.97
C ALA A 131 -30.58 -16.76 2.86
N THR A 132 -31.11 -16.33 1.73
CA THR A 132 -30.34 -15.74 0.64
C THR A 132 -30.46 -14.22 0.71
N ILE A 133 -29.35 -13.53 0.88
CA ILE A 133 -29.28 -12.08 0.95
C ILE A 133 -28.82 -11.53 -0.41
N ASN A 134 -29.66 -10.75 -1.04
CA ASN A 134 -29.30 -10.06 -2.29
C ASN A 134 -28.51 -8.79 -2.00
N VAL A 135 -27.50 -8.53 -2.82
CA VAL A 135 -26.77 -7.27 -2.77
C VAL A 135 -27.71 -6.15 -3.23
N ALA A 136 -27.83 -5.11 -2.41
CA ALA A 136 -28.72 -3.99 -2.69
C ALA A 136 -28.32 -3.23 -3.96
N GLU A 137 -29.28 -2.51 -4.53
CA GLU A 137 -29.07 -1.71 -5.72
C GLU A 137 -28.02 -0.62 -5.47
N GLY A 138 -27.16 -0.37 -6.47
CA GLY A 138 -26.14 0.68 -6.44
C GLY A 138 -24.91 0.36 -5.60
N VAL A 139 -24.83 -0.81 -4.94
CA VAL A 139 -23.64 -1.24 -4.20
C VAL A 139 -22.47 -1.41 -5.16
N THR A 140 -21.34 -0.78 -4.81
CA THR A 140 -20.08 -0.82 -5.56
C THR A 140 -18.99 -1.40 -4.67
N PHE A 141 -18.26 -2.39 -5.17
CA PHE A 141 -17.10 -2.96 -4.49
C PHE A 141 -15.82 -2.33 -5.04
N VAL A 142 -14.95 -1.90 -4.14
CA VAL A 142 -13.61 -1.40 -4.44
C VAL A 142 -12.62 -2.28 -3.68
N ALA A 143 -11.73 -2.95 -4.38
CA ALA A 143 -10.74 -3.81 -3.76
C ALA A 143 -9.31 -3.33 -4.05
N THR A 144 -8.37 -3.65 -3.17
CA THR A 144 -6.95 -3.46 -3.41
C THR A 144 -6.22 -4.80 -3.34
N ALA A 145 -5.19 -4.96 -4.16
CA ALA A 145 -4.35 -6.14 -4.17
C ALA A 145 -2.90 -5.78 -4.52
N ASN A 146 -1.96 -6.44 -3.85
CA ASN A 146 -0.58 -6.47 -4.30
C ASN A 146 -0.45 -7.64 -5.29
N ILE A 147 0.00 -7.36 -6.50
CA ILE A 147 0.23 -8.37 -7.53
C ILE A 147 1.69 -8.28 -7.94
N GLY A 148 2.41 -9.40 -7.87
CA GLY A 148 3.82 -9.54 -8.21
C GLY A 148 4.41 -10.76 -7.52
N ASN A 149 5.41 -11.37 -8.14
CA ASN A 149 6.08 -12.57 -7.61
C ASN A 149 6.97 -12.25 -6.38
N GLU A 150 7.28 -10.98 -6.18
CA GLU A 150 8.10 -10.48 -5.06
C GLU A 150 7.37 -10.50 -3.70
N TYR A 151 6.04 -10.69 -3.69
CA TYR A 151 5.27 -10.70 -2.45
C TYR A 151 5.07 -12.11 -1.91
N THR A 152 5.93 -12.53 -0.99
CA THR A 152 5.89 -13.88 -0.38
C THR A 152 4.63 -14.16 0.44
N SER A 153 3.91 -13.14 0.86
CA SER A 153 2.66 -13.26 1.64
C SER A 153 1.39 -13.08 0.80
N THR A 154 1.51 -12.80 -0.51
CA THR A 154 0.35 -12.71 -1.40
C THR A 154 0.12 -14.06 -2.08
N ARG A 155 -1.16 -14.42 -2.20
CA ARG A 155 -1.56 -15.60 -2.98
C ARG A 155 -1.85 -15.18 -4.40
N VAL A 156 -1.59 -16.06 -5.35
CA VAL A 156 -2.05 -15.87 -6.72
C VAL A 156 -3.57 -15.87 -6.68
N MET A 157 -4.17 -14.73 -6.97
CA MET A 157 -5.63 -14.60 -6.99
C MET A 157 -6.21 -15.44 -8.12
N ASP A 158 -7.32 -16.11 -7.83
CA ASP A 158 -8.07 -16.86 -8.83
C ASP A 158 -8.49 -15.95 -9.99
N LYS A 159 -8.23 -16.40 -11.20
CA LYS A 159 -8.60 -15.69 -12.43
C LYS A 159 -10.11 -15.44 -12.50
N ALA A 160 -10.93 -16.39 -12.06
CA ALA A 160 -12.38 -16.23 -12.04
C ALA A 160 -12.82 -15.13 -11.07
N LEU A 161 -12.12 -14.94 -9.94
CA LEU A 161 -12.35 -13.81 -9.04
C LEU A 161 -11.94 -12.49 -9.69
N MET A 162 -10.78 -12.44 -10.34
CA MET A 162 -10.28 -11.24 -11.03
C MET A 162 -11.20 -10.80 -12.16
N ASP A 163 -11.79 -11.73 -12.92
CA ASP A 163 -12.72 -11.44 -14.01
C ASP A 163 -14.01 -10.73 -13.55
N ARG A 164 -14.30 -10.72 -12.25
CA ARG A 164 -15.44 -9.99 -11.66
C ARG A 164 -15.15 -8.53 -11.37
N PHE A 165 -13.92 -8.10 -11.63
CA PHE A 165 -13.47 -6.74 -11.39
C PHE A 165 -13.06 -6.02 -12.67
N THR A 166 -13.24 -4.71 -12.66
CA THR A 166 -12.54 -3.80 -13.54
C THR A 166 -11.18 -3.49 -12.90
N ILE A 167 -10.10 -3.91 -13.53
CA ILE A 167 -8.75 -3.78 -12.99
C ILE A 167 -8.19 -2.39 -13.33
N VAL A 168 -7.64 -1.73 -12.34
CA VAL A 168 -6.89 -0.47 -12.47
C VAL A 168 -5.52 -0.63 -11.87
N GLU A 169 -4.52 -0.66 -12.72
CA GLU A 169 -3.14 -0.78 -12.29
C GLU A 169 -2.58 0.56 -11.80
N MET A 170 -1.95 0.51 -10.64
CA MET A 170 -1.27 1.63 -9.98
C MET A 170 0.22 1.43 -10.11
N ASP A 171 0.90 2.44 -10.64
CA ASP A 171 2.36 2.43 -10.76
C ASP A 171 2.99 3.08 -9.52
N VAL A 172 4.26 2.82 -9.28
CA VAL A 172 5.07 3.63 -8.36
C VAL A 172 5.21 5.03 -8.94
N LEU A 173 5.34 6.02 -8.09
CA LEU A 173 5.58 7.38 -8.53
C LEU A 173 7.00 7.49 -9.12
N ASP A 174 7.15 8.25 -10.20
CA ASP A 174 8.46 8.70 -10.65
C ASP A 174 8.98 9.81 -9.72
N ASN A 175 10.24 10.24 -9.91
CA ASN A 175 10.85 11.25 -9.05
C ASN A 175 10.13 12.61 -9.10
N VAL A 176 9.57 12.98 -10.24
CA VAL A 176 8.84 14.26 -10.40
C VAL A 176 7.51 14.20 -9.62
N GLN A 177 6.75 13.14 -9.79
CA GLN A 177 5.48 12.93 -9.08
C GLN A 177 5.69 12.78 -7.57
N GLU A 178 6.78 12.12 -7.16
CA GLU A 178 7.13 11.98 -5.75
C GLU A 178 7.53 13.32 -5.14
N LEU A 179 8.33 14.12 -5.83
CA LEU A 179 8.66 15.48 -5.41
C LEU A 179 7.41 16.36 -5.29
N GLU A 180 6.49 16.31 -6.28
CA GLU A 180 5.22 17.03 -6.20
C GLU A 180 4.40 16.63 -4.98
N LEU A 181 4.35 15.33 -4.65
CA LEU A 181 3.67 14.83 -3.46
C LEU A 181 4.32 15.37 -2.19
N LEU A 182 5.64 15.28 -2.08
CA LEU A 182 6.38 15.72 -0.90
C LEU A 182 6.25 17.24 -0.68
N GLN A 183 6.34 18.04 -1.74
CA GLN A 183 6.11 19.49 -1.69
C GLN A 183 4.68 19.84 -1.25
N TYR A 184 3.70 19.09 -1.74
CA TYR A 184 2.31 19.28 -1.31
C TYR A 184 2.12 18.99 0.18
N MET A 185 2.74 17.92 0.68
CA MET A 185 2.60 17.51 2.08
C MET A 185 3.45 18.34 3.04
N PHE A 186 4.63 18.75 2.61
CA PHE A 186 5.63 19.44 3.43
C PHE A 186 6.13 20.74 2.77
N PRO A 187 5.27 21.74 2.58
CA PRO A 187 5.61 22.95 1.84
C PRO A 187 6.67 23.82 2.50
N ASN A 188 6.98 23.58 3.78
CA ASN A 188 7.98 24.33 4.55
C ASN A 188 9.34 23.63 4.63
N VAL A 189 9.47 22.43 4.08
CA VAL A 189 10.78 21.75 3.94
C VAL A 189 11.46 22.25 2.69
N ASP A 190 12.78 22.43 2.76
CA ASP A 190 13.59 22.86 1.62
C ASP A 190 13.40 21.93 0.42
N VAL A 191 13.20 22.53 -0.76
CA VAL A 191 12.92 21.81 -2.01
C VAL A 191 14.08 20.90 -2.41
N ASP A 192 15.33 21.32 -2.17
CA ASP A 192 16.52 20.52 -2.50
C ASP A 192 16.55 19.23 -1.65
N ASN A 193 16.16 19.31 -0.39
CA ASN A 193 16.02 18.15 0.48
C ASN A 193 14.89 17.21 0.03
N LEU A 194 13.73 17.74 -0.36
CA LEU A 194 12.64 16.94 -0.89
C LEU A 194 13.00 16.30 -2.23
N SER A 195 13.74 17.00 -3.08
CA SER A 195 14.27 16.47 -4.34
C SER A 195 15.25 15.33 -4.08
N ALA A 196 16.15 15.48 -3.11
CA ALA A 196 17.08 14.42 -2.72
C ALA A 196 16.34 13.15 -2.28
N ILE A 197 15.30 13.28 -1.45
CA ILE A 197 14.46 12.13 -1.04
C ILE A 197 13.84 11.45 -2.26
N ALA A 198 13.22 12.21 -3.17
CA ALA A 198 12.57 11.67 -4.36
C ALA A 198 13.57 10.95 -5.28
N GLU A 199 14.76 11.50 -5.48
CA GLU A 199 15.81 10.90 -6.29
C GLU A 199 16.41 9.64 -5.64
N ILE A 200 16.65 9.65 -4.33
CA ILE A 200 17.08 8.47 -3.57
C ILE A 200 16.04 7.34 -3.73
N ALA A 201 14.77 7.63 -3.54
CA ALA A 201 13.71 6.65 -3.70
C ALA A 201 13.64 6.10 -5.13
N ASN A 202 13.68 6.98 -6.14
CA ASN A 202 13.67 6.57 -7.55
C ASN A 202 14.89 5.72 -7.91
N THR A 203 16.08 6.08 -7.44
CA THR A 203 17.32 5.31 -7.70
C THR A 203 17.22 3.91 -7.12
N THR A 204 16.70 3.76 -5.90
CA THR A 204 16.50 2.42 -5.31
C THR A 204 15.46 1.60 -6.08
N ARG A 205 14.43 2.21 -6.66
CA ARG A 205 13.43 1.53 -7.50
C ARG A 205 14.02 1.03 -8.81
N VAL A 206 14.84 1.86 -9.47
CA VAL A 206 15.53 1.47 -10.70
C VAL A 206 16.51 0.34 -10.43
N GLU A 207 17.29 0.44 -9.35
CA GLU A 207 18.28 -0.57 -8.97
C GLU A 207 17.62 -1.92 -8.64
N SER A 208 16.52 -1.92 -7.87
CA SER A 208 15.81 -3.14 -7.49
C SER A 208 15.12 -3.86 -8.66
N MET A 209 14.88 -3.17 -9.78
CA MET A 209 14.32 -3.76 -11.00
C MET A 209 15.40 -4.26 -11.96
N SER A 210 16.67 -3.96 -11.70
CA SER A 210 17.80 -4.38 -12.55
C SER A 210 18.15 -5.84 -12.29
N GLU A 211 18.38 -6.63 -13.34
CA GLU A 211 18.86 -8.02 -13.20
C GLU A 211 20.24 -8.11 -12.50
N THR A 212 21.02 -7.05 -12.52
CA THR A 212 22.32 -6.94 -11.85
C THR A 212 22.29 -6.00 -10.67
N GLY A 213 21.09 -5.69 -10.16
CA GLY A 213 20.88 -4.75 -9.08
C GLY A 213 21.55 -5.20 -7.78
N LYS A 214 22.00 -4.22 -6.98
CA LYS A 214 22.64 -4.46 -5.68
C LYS A 214 21.65 -4.60 -4.54
N ILE A 215 20.38 -4.32 -4.80
CA ILE A 215 19.30 -4.33 -3.81
C ILE A 215 18.07 -5.04 -4.37
N ASP A 216 17.41 -5.82 -3.56
CA ASP A 216 16.17 -6.52 -3.90
C ASP A 216 14.91 -5.70 -3.52
N THR A 217 15.07 -4.75 -2.62
CA THR A 217 13.97 -3.94 -2.07
C THR A 217 14.17 -2.47 -2.40
N ALA A 218 13.10 -1.78 -2.79
CA ALA A 218 13.12 -0.34 -3.07
C ALA A 218 12.46 0.47 -1.94
N ILE A 219 12.87 1.72 -1.80
CA ILE A 219 12.22 2.69 -0.93
C ILE A 219 10.81 2.97 -1.45
N SER A 220 9.81 2.75 -0.60
CA SER A 220 8.41 3.04 -0.93
C SER A 220 8.10 4.53 -0.77
N THR A 221 7.07 5.04 -1.45
CA THR A 221 6.57 6.41 -1.25
C THR A 221 6.19 6.68 0.21
N ARG A 222 5.76 5.64 0.97
CA ARG A 222 5.51 5.78 2.40
C ARG A 222 6.78 6.14 3.18
N SER A 223 7.88 5.49 2.86
CA SER A 223 9.18 5.79 3.49
C SER A 223 9.71 7.17 3.11
N SER A 224 9.48 7.61 1.87
CA SER A 224 9.82 8.97 1.43
C SER A 224 9.02 10.04 2.20
N VAL A 225 7.72 9.81 2.40
CA VAL A 225 6.86 10.69 3.19
C VAL A 225 7.32 10.72 4.66
N GLU A 226 7.73 9.59 5.22
CA GLU A 226 8.26 9.51 6.58
C GLU A 226 9.57 10.26 6.74
N MET A 227 10.52 10.11 5.78
CA MET A 227 11.75 10.91 5.76
C MET A 227 11.46 12.42 5.72
N ALA A 228 10.58 12.85 4.83
CA ALA A 228 10.20 14.26 4.70
C ALA A 228 9.52 14.79 5.98
N GLY A 229 8.71 13.95 6.64
CA GLY A 229 8.10 14.27 7.94
C GLY A 229 9.13 14.49 9.04
N LEU A 230 10.14 13.62 9.14
CA LEU A 230 11.25 13.79 10.10
C LEU A 230 12.05 15.06 9.80
N MET A 231 12.32 15.37 8.52
CA MET A 231 13.00 16.61 8.15
C MET A 231 12.16 17.85 8.47
N PHE A 232 10.85 17.77 8.33
CA PHE A 232 9.94 18.82 8.79
C PHE A 232 10.03 19.04 10.31
N ASP A 233 10.26 17.98 11.08
CA ASP A 233 10.49 18.00 12.53
C ASP A 233 11.93 18.44 12.91
N GLY A 234 12.79 18.75 11.94
CA GLY A 234 14.14 19.29 12.14
C GLY A 234 15.28 18.28 12.07
N PHE A 235 15.01 17.02 11.70
CA PHE A 235 16.05 16.03 11.45
C PHE A 235 16.82 16.36 10.16
N GLN A 236 18.11 16.02 10.13
CA GLN A 236 18.91 16.06 8.91
C GLN A 236 18.59 14.84 8.04
N LEU A 237 18.95 14.89 6.73
CA LEU A 237 18.66 13.83 5.77
C LEU A 237 19.24 12.48 6.18
N ASP A 238 20.48 12.45 6.68
CA ASP A 238 21.14 11.22 7.15
C ASP A 238 20.53 10.67 8.42
N GLU A 239 20.14 11.55 9.35
CA GLU A 239 19.42 11.15 10.58
C GLU A 239 18.05 10.52 10.24
N ALA A 240 17.27 11.17 9.37
CA ALA A 240 16.00 10.65 8.91
C ALA A 240 16.17 9.30 8.19
N ALA A 241 17.15 9.17 7.29
CA ALA A 241 17.46 7.93 6.60
C ALA A 241 17.90 6.82 7.56
N SER A 242 18.66 7.16 8.61
CA SER A 242 19.18 6.18 9.57
C SER A 242 18.09 5.46 10.36
N VAL A 243 16.98 6.15 10.64
CA VAL A 243 15.87 5.60 11.43
C VAL A 243 14.78 4.98 10.56
N CYS A 244 14.42 5.58 9.42
CA CYS A 244 13.28 5.11 8.65
C CYS A 244 13.63 4.35 7.36
N VAL A 245 14.87 4.43 6.86
CA VAL A 245 15.28 3.79 5.60
C VAL A 245 16.27 2.66 5.81
N TYR A 246 17.44 2.92 6.41
CA TYR A 246 18.49 1.89 6.53
C TYR A 246 18.05 0.58 7.19
N PRO A 247 17.15 0.55 8.19
CA PRO A 247 16.68 -0.70 8.77
C PRO A 247 15.89 -1.60 7.82
N GLN A 248 15.38 -1.06 6.70
CA GLN A 248 14.62 -1.82 5.71
C GLN A 248 15.51 -2.69 4.82
N PHE A 249 16.83 -2.43 4.80
CA PHE A 249 17.80 -3.10 3.95
C PHE A 249 18.69 -4.06 4.74
N SER A 250 19.01 -5.19 4.12
CA SER A 250 19.91 -6.20 4.73
C SER A 250 21.32 -5.62 4.96
N ASN A 251 21.92 -5.99 6.09
CA ASN A 251 23.33 -5.69 6.39
C ASN A 251 24.25 -6.89 6.10
N ASP A 252 23.68 -7.97 5.54
CA ASP A 252 24.46 -9.15 5.18
C ASP A 252 25.35 -8.82 3.97
N GLY A 253 26.62 -9.22 4.06
CA GLY A 253 27.62 -8.89 3.04
C GLY A 253 28.56 -7.72 3.40
N GLY A 254 28.37 -7.09 4.55
CA GLY A 254 29.28 -6.03 5.04
C GLY A 254 29.35 -4.84 4.10
N VAL A 255 30.54 -4.59 3.49
CA VAL A 255 30.78 -3.46 2.59
C VAL A 255 29.92 -3.52 1.31
N ASP A 256 29.58 -4.72 0.87
CA ASP A 256 28.78 -4.96 -0.34
C ASP A 256 27.28 -5.20 0.00
N SER A 257 26.87 -4.91 1.22
CA SER A 257 25.47 -5.07 1.62
C SER A 257 24.53 -4.04 0.98
N GLU A 258 23.25 -4.40 0.83
CA GLU A 258 22.19 -3.49 0.37
C GLU A 258 22.18 -2.19 1.20
N ARG A 259 22.31 -2.31 2.52
CA ARG A 259 22.35 -1.18 3.45
C ARG A 259 23.51 -0.24 3.17
N THR A 260 24.70 -0.79 2.87
CA THR A 260 25.88 0.01 2.51
C THR A 260 25.64 0.76 1.22
N PHE A 261 25.07 0.12 0.21
CA PHE A 261 24.71 0.79 -1.05
C PHE A 261 23.77 1.98 -0.80
N VAL A 262 22.72 1.79 -0.01
CA VAL A 262 21.74 2.87 0.28
C VAL A 262 22.38 3.98 1.11
N LYS A 263 23.27 3.68 2.05
CA LYS A 263 24.05 4.69 2.79
C LYS A 263 24.91 5.54 1.85
N GLN A 264 25.64 4.92 0.93
CA GLN A 264 26.45 5.62 -0.07
C GLN A 264 25.59 6.50 -0.98
N LEU A 265 24.39 6.01 -1.33
CA LEU A 265 23.44 6.79 -2.13
C LEU A 265 22.98 8.05 -1.38
N VAL A 266 22.60 7.93 -0.10
CA VAL A 266 22.19 9.09 0.72
C VAL A 266 23.34 10.08 0.89
N GLN A 267 24.57 9.60 1.13
CA GLN A 267 25.75 10.46 1.30
C GLN A 267 26.05 11.36 0.11
N LYS A 268 25.71 10.95 -1.12
CA LYS A 268 25.89 11.82 -2.30
C LYS A 268 25.12 13.13 -2.17
N TYR A 269 23.94 13.10 -1.57
CA TYR A 269 23.06 14.27 -1.43
C TYR A 269 23.39 15.11 -0.18
N ILE A 270 24.15 14.57 0.76
CA ILE A 270 24.63 15.31 1.94
C ILE A 270 25.89 16.12 1.58
N ASN A 271 26.77 15.55 0.72
CA ASN A 271 28.08 16.10 0.40
C ASN A 271 28.07 17.14 -0.73
N ASP A 272 26.97 17.33 -1.45
CA ASP A 272 26.86 18.41 -2.46
C ASP A 272 26.91 19.83 -1.85
N GLY A 273 26.99 19.95 -0.53
CA GLY A 273 27.18 21.19 0.22
C GLY A 273 28.60 21.40 0.80
N SER A 274 29.47 20.40 0.75
CA SER A 274 30.85 20.50 1.26
C SER A 274 31.74 19.45 0.60
N THR A 275 32.26 19.77 -0.54
CA THR A 275 33.45 19.09 -1.10
C THR A 275 34.67 19.57 -0.34
N ASP A 276 34.87 19.03 0.88
CA ASP A 276 36.23 18.97 1.48
C ASP A 276 36.17 17.93 2.64
N ASP A 277 37.15 17.04 2.64
CA ASP A 277 37.65 16.22 3.75
C ASP A 277 36.97 14.86 4.06
N LEU A 278 36.80 13.98 3.08
CA LEU A 278 36.70 12.55 3.39
C LEU A 278 37.84 11.68 2.81
N PHE A 279 38.87 12.29 2.20
CA PHE A 279 40.05 11.60 1.67
C PHE A 279 41.34 12.38 1.93
N ASN A 280 41.54 12.92 3.13
CA ASN A 280 42.88 13.26 3.57
C ASN A 280 43.51 12.02 4.21
N GLU A 281 44.19 11.22 3.36
CA GLU A 281 45.11 10.15 3.78
C GLU A 281 46.45 10.71 4.35
N ASP A 282 46.55 12.01 4.61
CA ASP A 282 47.80 12.67 5.00
C ASP A 282 48.00 12.84 6.52
N GLU A 283 47.21 12.25 7.37
CA GLU A 283 47.39 12.32 8.83
C GLU A 283 47.80 11.01 9.52
N LEU A 284 48.36 10.02 8.81
CA LEU A 284 48.83 8.78 9.42
C LEU A 284 50.33 8.53 9.35
N ASP A 285 51.17 9.51 8.97
CA ASP A 285 52.61 9.34 8.91
C ASP A 285 53.37 10.40 9.72
N ASP A 286 53.10 10.60 11.01
CA ASP A 286 54.06 11.32 11.89
C ASP A 286 53.84 10.98 13.38
N GLU A 287 54.00 9.72 13.78
CA GLU A 287 54.26 9.38 15.19
C GLU A 287 54.89 7.99 15.35
N TYR A 288 56.03 7.75 14.68
CA TYR A 288 57.01 6.73 15.10
C TYR A 288 58.41 7.13 14.62
N ASP A 289 58.98 8.16 15.22
CA ASP A 289 60.43 8.20 15.33
C ASP A 289 60.83 8.94 16.61
N SER A 290 61.71 8.29 17.34
CA SER A 290 62.57 8.66 18.47
C SER A 290 62.09 8.12 19.84
N ASP A 291 62.80 7.16 20.26
CA ASP A 291 63.72 7.07 21.35
C ASP A 291 63.87 5.64 21.95
N TYR A 292 65.14 5.17 21.81
CA TYR A 292 65.86 4.05 22.42
C TYR A 292 65.69 2.66 21.85
#